data_21f71ac657e2d17163aa954c5c0204c6
#
_entry.id   21f71ac657e2d17163aa954c5c0204c6
#
_cell.length_a   1.000
_cell.length_b   1.000
_cell.length_c   1.000
_cell.angle_alpha   90.00
_cell.angle_beta   90.00
_cell.angle_gamma   90.00
#
_symmetry.space_group_name_H-M   'P 1'
#
loop_
_entity.id
_entity.type
_entity.pdbx_description
1 polymer ?
#
loop_
_entity_poly.entity_id
_entity_poly.type
_entity_poly.pdbx_seq_one_letter_code
_entity_poly.pdbx_strand_id
1 'polypeptide(L)'
;MYEFDYHKATSVDDALKSLTGATDGKLLAGGMTLLPTMKQRLASPDVLVDLAGIDGMKGIRKEGDQIVVGAMTTHAEVNLSALVQKEIPALAELAGLIGDPQVRNRGTIGGSVANADPSADYPAALVGLNATVTTCLLYTSPSPRDQRGSRMPSSA
;
A
#
# COMPACT_ATOMS: atom_id res chain seq x y z
N MET A 1 -23.78 1.14 0.74
CA MET A 1 -22.75 0.17 1.13
C MET A 1 -23.49 -1.10 1.51
N TYR A 2 -23.02 -2.25 1.10
CA TYR A 2 -23.55 -3.53 1.55
C TYR A 2 -23.10 -3.83 2.98
N GLU A 3 -23.73 -4.78 3.65
CA GLU A 3 -23.35 -5.26 4.97
C GLU A 3 -22.03 -6.05 4.88
N PHE A 4 -21.18 -5.92 5.89
CA PHE A 4 -19.90 -6.61 6.02
C PHE A 4 -19.53 -6.75 7.49
N ASP A 5 -18.73 -7.74 7.82
CA ASP A 5 -18.11 -7.88 9.12
C ASP A 5 -16.81 -7.07 9.18
N TYR A 6 -16.57 -6.39 10.29
CA TYR A 6 -15.34 -5.61 10.51
C TYR A 6 -14.49 -6.26 11.59
N HIS A 7 -13.23 -6.53 11.23
CA HIS A 7 -12.23 -7.06 12.17
C HIS A 7 -11.00 -6.17 12.19
N LYS A 8 -10.64 -5.66 13.37
CA LYS A 8 -9.39 -4.91 13.56
C LYS A 8 -8.29 -5.87 13.99
N ALA A 9 -7.39 -6.18 13.08
CA ALA A 9 -6.30 -7.13 13.32
C ALA A 9 -5.25 -6.54 14.28
N THR A 10 -4.74 -7.38 15.17
CA THR A 10 -3.68 -7.06 16.13
C THR A 10 -2.30 -7.57 15.72
N SER A 11 -2.25 -8.47 14.75
CA SER A 11 -1.03 -9.02 14.17
C SER A 11 -1.25 -9.41 12.70
N VAL A 12 -0.15 -9.64 11.98
CA VAL A 12 -0.20 -10.13 10.61
C VAL A 12 -0.87 -11.50 10.53
N ASP A 13 -0.56 -12.40 11.47
CA ASP A 13 -1.18 -13.73 11.53
C ASP A 13 -2.70 -13.66 11.79
N ASP A 14 -3.12 -12.74 12.64
CA ASP A 14 -4.54 -12.48 12.91
C ASP A 14 -5.25 -11.97 11.64
N ALA A 15 -4.63 -11.01 10.94
CA ALA A 15 -5.15 -10.52 9.66
C ALA A 15 -5.28 -11.65 8.61
N LEU A 16 -4.26 -12.50 8.50
CA LEU A 16 -4.27 -13.63 7.56
C LEU A 16 -5.36 -14.64 7.90
N LYS A 17 -5.53 -14.99 9.18
CA LYS A 17 -6.61 -15.91 9.61
C LYS A 17 -7.98 -15.37 9.25
N SER A 18 -8.22 -14.09 9.53
CA SER A 18 -9.50 -13.45 9.22
C SER A 18 -9.75 -13.40 7.71
N LEU A 19 -8.72 -13.12 6.92
CA LEU A 19 -8.81 -13.04 5.46
C LEU A 19 -9.05 -14.42 4.82
N THR A 20 -8.35 -15.46 5.29
CA THR A 20 -8.49 -16.83 4.76
C THR A 20 -9.79 -17.48 5.17
N GLY A 21 -10.42 -17.05 6.26
CA GLY A 21 -11.75 -17.50 6.70
C GLY A 21 -12.91 -16.87 5.96
N ALA A 22 -12.67 -15.77 5.23
CA ALA A 22 -13.68 -15.04 4.49
C ALA A 22 -13.86 -15.57 3.05
N THR A 23 -15.04 -15.37 2.48
CA THR A 23 -15.31 -15.70 1.06
C THR A 23 -14.78 -14.61 0.13
N ASP A 24 -14.96 -13.33 0.47
CA ASP A 24 -14.41 -12.16 -0.20
C ASP A 24 -13.90 -11.16 0.85
N GLY A 25 -12.84 -11.54 1.57
CA GLY A 25 -12.21 -10.66 2.53
C GLY A 25 -11.34 -9.59 1.84
N LYS A 26 -11.36 -8.38 2.38
CA LYS A 26 -10.50 -7.26 1.92
C LYS A 26 -9.71 -6.68 3.08
N LEU A 27 -8.45 -6.38 2.82
CA LEU A 27 -7.60 -5.64 3.76
C LEU A 27 -7.91 -4.14 3.69
N LEU A 28 -8.08 -3.53 4.84
CA LEU A 28 -8.31 -2.10 4.98
C LEU A 28 -7.05 -1.42 5.53
N ALA A 29 -6.41 -0.59 4.72
CA ALA A 29 -5.35 0.33 5.13
C ALA A 29 -5.95 1.74 5.38
N GLY A 30 -5.59 2.72 4.56
CA GLY A 30 -6.18 4.07 4.64
C GLY A 30 -7.65 4.16 4.20
N GLY A 31 -8.11 3.22 3.38
CA GLY A 31 -9.48 3.13 2.90
C GLY A 31 -9.87 4.15 1.83
N MET A 32 -8.93 4.94 1.31
CA MET A 32 -9.23 6.06 0.41
C MET A 32 -9.68 5.62 -0.99
N THR A 33 -9.41 4.41 -1.40
CA THR A 33 -9.96 3.80 -2.62
C THR A 33 -11.07 2.80 -2.28
N LEU A 34 -10.84 1.90 -1.32
CA LEU A 34 -11.76 0.82 -1.00
C LEU A 34 -13.12 1.32 -0.49
N LEU A 35 -13.13 2.25 0.47
CA LEU A 35 -14.40 2.73 1.05
C LEU A 35 -15.26 3.50 0.04
N PRO A 36 -14.75 4.40 -0.82
CA PRO A 36 -15.51 4.97 -1.91
C PRO A 36 -16.09 3.93 -2.88
N THR A 37 -15.30 2.92 -3.25
CA THR A 37 -15.73 1.82 -4.12
C THR A 37 -16.89 1.03 -3.50
N MET A 38 -16.81 0.74 -2.21
CA MET A 38 -17.90 0.09 -1.46
C MET A 38 -19.14 1.00 -1.34
N LYS A 39 -18.95 2.31 -1.13
CA LYS A 39 -20.07 3.27 -1.09
C LYS A 39 -20.82 3.33 -2.41
N GLN A 40 -20.11 3.22 -3.53
CA GLN A 40 -20.68 3.15 -4.87
C GLN A 40 -21.24 1.76 -5.23
N ARG A 41 -21.13 0.79 -4.32
CA ARG A 41 -21.57 -0.61 -4.51
C ARG A 41 -20.83 -1.35 -5.63
N LEU A 42 -19.61 -0.92 -5.94
CA LEU A 42 -18.73 -1.59 -6.90
C LEU A 42 -17.88 -2.71 -6.27
N ALA A 43 -17.85 -2.76 -4.94
CA ALA A 43 -17.26 -3.84 -4.15
C ALA A 43 -18.19 -4.17 -2.97
N SER A 44 -18.31 -5.46 -2.66
CA SER A 44 -19.14 -5.96 -1.55
C SER A 44 -18.42 -7.08 -0.78
N PRO A 45 -17.27 -6.77 -0.14
CA PRO A 45 -16.61 -7.76 0.68
C PRO A 45 -17.51 -8.21 1.82
N ASP A 46 -17.40 -9.48 2.22
CA ASP A 46 -18.07 -10.01 3.41
C ASP A 46 -17.32 -9.66 4.69
N VAL A 47 -15.98 -9.51 4.62
CA VAL A 47 -15.14 -9.14 5.76
C VAL A 47 -14.17 -8.02 5.39
N LEU A 48 -14.09 -6.99 6.25
CA LEU A 48 -13.04 -5.97 6.21
C LEU A 48 -12.06 -6.19 7.36
N VAL A 49 -10.80 -6.44 7.02
CA VAL A 49 -9.73 -6.61 7.99
C VAL A 49 -8.89 -5.34 8.07
N ASP A 50 -9.04 -4.58 9.14
CA ASP A 50 -8.33 -3.32 9.37
C ASP A 50 -6.91 -3.60 9.91
N LEU A 51 -5.92 -3.09 9.21
CA LEU A 51 -4.50 -3.25 9.52
C LEU A 51 -3.97 -2.20 10.50
N ALA A 52 -4.76 -1.19 10.86
CA ALA A 52 -4.32 -0.08 11.73
C ALA A 52 -3.96 -0.49 13.15
N GLY A 53 -4.32 -1.71 13.57
CA GLY A 53 -3.97 -2.26 14.89
C GLY A 53 -2.65 -3.03 14.94
N ILE A 54 -1.97 -3.20 13.80
CA ILE A 54 -0.75 -4.02 13.73
C ILE A 54 0.48 -3.15 14.00
N ASP A 55 1.18 -3.45 15.09
CA ASP A 55 2.42 -2.77 15.43
C ASP A 55 3.51 -3.02 14.39
N GLY A 56 4.39 -2.02 14.21
CA GLY A 56 5.54 -2.12 13.29
C GLY A 56 5.23 -1.88 11.81
N MET A 57 3.96 -1.83 11.40
CA MET A 57 3.58 -1.53 10.00
C MET A 57 3.61 -0.02 9.69
N LYS A 58 3.84 0.84 10.67
CA LYS A 58 3.83 2.30 10.53
C LYS A 58 5.16 2.89 10.96
N GLY A 59 5.54 3.99 10.33
CA GLY A 59 6.71 4.78 10.69
C GLY A 59 7.77 4.83 9.59
N ILE A 60 8.73 5.72 9.80
CA ILE A 60 9.84 5.98 8.88
C ILE A 60 11.12 5.94 9.69
N ARG A 61 12.10 5.16 9.24
CA ARG A 61 13.37 5.01 9.94
C ARG A 61 14.53 4.84 8.96
N LYS A 62 15.73 5.15 9.41
CA LYS A 62 16.95 4.91 8.64
C LYS A 62 17.61 3.62 9.16
N GLU A 63 17.90 2.72 8.25
CA GLU A 63 18.63 1.47 8.50
C GLU A 63 19.86 1.43 7.59
N GLY A 64 21.04 1.72 8.16
CA GLY A 64 22.25 1.90 7.36
C GLY A 64 22.08 3.03 6.34
N ASP A 65 22.23 2.71 5.07
CA ASP A 65 22.07 3.66 3.96
C ASP A 65 20.66 3.65 3.35
N GLN A 66 19.73 2.88 3.94
CA GLN A 66 18.37 2.76 3.44
C GLN A 66 17.39 3.52 4.32
N ILE A 67 16.35 4.08 3.68
CA ILE A 67 15.16 4.59 4.36
C ILE A 67 14.07 3.54 4.27
N VAL A 68 13.65 3.07 5.44
CA VAL A 68 12.56 2.09 5.55
C VAL A 68 11.27 2.82 5.92
N VAL A 69 10.23 2.61 5.11
CA VAL A 69 8.91 3.20 5.31
C VAL A 69 7.91 2.08 5.53
N GLY A 70 7.23 2.09 6.65
CA GLY A 70 6.20 1.11 6.97
C GLY A 70 4.97 1.27 6.06
N ALA A 71 4.36 0.16 5.68
CA ALA A 71 3.24 0.13 4.72
C ALA A 71 2.03 0.97 5.17
N MET A 72 1.80 1.08 6.48
CA MET A 72 0.70 1.87 7.06
C MET A 72 1.04 3.34 7.31
N THR A 73 2.22 3.81 6.88
CA THR A 73 2.60 5.22 6.98
C THR A 73 1.78 6.04 5.99
N THR A 74 1.17 7.11 6.46
CA THR A 74 0.30 7.97 5.65
C THR A 74 1.10 8.86 4.70
N HIS A 75 0.46 9.32 3.63
CA HIS A 75 1.10 10.26 2.68
C HIS A 75 1.53 11.55 3.39
N ALA A 76 0.73 12.04 4.33
CA ALA A 76 1.08 13.21 5.13
C ALA A 76 2.34 12.99 5.98
N GLU A 77 2.49 11.82 6.59
CA GLU A 77 3.68 11.48 7.38
C GLU A 77 4.93 11.35 6.49
N VAL A 78 4.81 10.78 5.29
CA VAL A 78 5.91 10.72 4.32
C VAL A 78 6.32 12.13 3.90
N ASN A 79 5.36 12.98 3.54
CA ASN A 79 5.61 14.36 3.13
C ASN A 79 6.27 15.20 4.24
N LEU A 80 5.79 15.09 5.47
CA LEU A 80 6.24 15.91 6.61
C LEU A 80 7.48 15.33 7.31
N SER A 81 7.95 14.17 6.94
CA SER A 81 9.12 13.54 7.56
C SER A 81 10.39 14.30 7.23
N ALA A 82 11.02 14.90 8.24
CA ALA A 82 12.31 15.57 8.08
C ALA A 82 13.41 14.64 7.50
N LEU A 83 13.32 13.34 7.83
CA LEU A 83 14.23 12.33 7.30
C LEU A 83 14.03 12.13 5.79
N VAL A 84 12.76 11.99 5.34
CA VAL A 84 12.46 11.83 3.92
C VAL A 84 12.77 13.09 3.13
N GLN A 85 12.42 14.27 3.67
CA GLN A 85 12.73 15.56 3.04
C GLN A 85 14.22 15.77 2.84
N LYS A 86 15.05 15.30 3.77
CA LYS A 86 16.51 15.42 3.69
C LYS A 86 17.13 14.40 2.73
N GLU A 87 16.75 13.13 2.84
CA GLU A 87 17.42 12.02 2.14
C GLU A 87 16.81 11.73 0.76
N ILE A 88 15.48 11.91 0.62
CA ILE A 88 14.72 11.61 -0.61
C ILE A 88 13.67 12.71 -0.85
N PRO A 89 14.07 13.97 -1.10
CA PRO A 89 13.14 15.10 -1.20
C PRO A 89 12.04 14.88 -2.26
N ALA A 90 12.37 14.23 -3.38
CA ALA A 90 11.40 13.91 -4.42
C ALA A 90 10.22 13.03 -3.92
N LEU A 91 10.49 12.09 -3.00
CA LEU A 91 9.45 11.28 -2.39
C LEU A 91 8.55 12.11 -1.46
N ALA A 92 9.14 13.02 -0.69
CA ALA A 92 8.38 13.93 0.16
C ALA A 92 7.46 14.84 -0.66
N GLU A 93 7.99 15.43 -1.72
CA GLU A 93 7.22 16.29 -2.63
C GLU A 93 6.07 15.53 -3.30
N LEU A 94 6.36 14.35 -3.87
CA LEU A 94 5.35 13.49 -4.48
C LEU A 94 4.23 13.18 -3.48
N ALA A 95 4.56 12.77 -2.25
CA ALA A 95 3.57 12.45 -1.23
C ALA A 95 2.71 13.68 -0.87
N GLY A 96 3.26 14.89 -0.95
CA GLY A 96 2.57 16.16 -0.72
C GLY A 96 1.58 16.53 -1.82
N LEU A 97 1.74 16.00 -3.03
CA LEU A 97 0.89 16.27 -4.19
C LEU A 97 -0.28 15.28 -4.31
N ILE A 98 -0.26 14.17 -3.56
CA ILE A 98 -1.32 13.14 -3.63
C ILE A 98 -2.62 13.67 -3.05
N GLY A 99 -3.67 13.71 -3.89
CA GLY A 99 -5.03 14.06 -3.48
C GLY A 99 -5.14 15.38 -2.71
N ASP A 100 -6.04 15.41 -1.75
CA ASP A 100 -6.23 16.51 -0.82
C ASP A 100 -5.67 16.22 0.60
N PRO A 101 -5.67 17.18 1.53
CA PRO A 101 -5.19 16.94 2.89
C PRO A 101 -5.93 15.81 3.63
N GLN A 102 -7.21 15.61 3.35
CA GLN A 102 -8.00 14.54 3.99
C GLN A 102 -7.53 13.16 3.49
N VAL A 103 -7.32 13.03 2.18
CA VAL A 103 -6.76 11.82 1.57
C VAL A 103 -5.35 11.55 2.10
N ARG A 104 -4.48 12.56 2.14
CA ARG A 104 -3.09 12.40 2.62
C ARG A 104 -2.99 11.96 4.08
N ASN A 105 -3.90 12.40 4.92
CA ASN A 105 -3.92 12.02 6.35
C ASN A 105 -4.47 10.61 6.61
N ARG A 106 -5.07 9.96 5.62
CA ARG A 106 -5.65 8.62 5.73
C ARG A 106 -4.99 7.61 4.80
N GLY A 107 -4.79 7.99 3.54
CA GLY A 107 -4.15 7.14 2.54
C GLY A 107 -2.72 6.78 2.94
N THR A 108 -2.31 5.54 2.69
CA THR A 108 -1.02 4.99 3.09
C THR A 108 -0.18 4.59 1.88
N ILE A 109 1.14 4.64 2.03
CA ILE A 109 2.06 4.23 0.95
C ILE A 109 1.83 2.77 0.55
N GLY A 110 1.73 1.86 1.51
CA GLY A 110 1.49 0.44 1.23
C GLY A 110 0.11 0.18 0.63
N GLY A 111 -0.94 0.90 1.07
CA GLY A 111 -2.27 0.81 0.49
C GLY A 111 -2.29 1.24 -0.99
N SER A 112 -1.58 2.32 -1.34
CA SER A 112 -1.45 2.78 -2.72
C SER A 112 -0.72 1.76 -3.59
N VAL A 113 0.40 1.23 -3.11
CA VAL A 113 1.20 0.22 -3.84
C VAL A 113 0.42 -1.07 -4.03
N ALA A 114 -0.26 -1.57 -2.97
CA ALA A 114 -1.04 -2.80 -3.02
C ALA A 114 -2.28 -2.68 -3.92
N ASN A 115 -2.89 -1.48 -4.00
CA ASN A 115 -4.01 -1.21 -4.91
C ASN A 115 -3.59 -1.29 -6.39
N ALA A 116 -2.29 -1.09 -6.68
CA ALA A 116 -1.68 -1.24 -7.99
C ALA A 116 -2.40 -0.49 -9.13
N ASP A 117 -2.95 0.69 -8.83
CA ASP A 117 -3.55 1.55 -9.85
C ASP A 117 -2.43 2.09 -10.76
N PRO A 118 -2.50 1.87 -12.08
CA PRO A 118 -1.47 2.34 -13.00
C PRO A 118 -1.37 3.88 -13.08
N SER A 119 -2.39 4.60 -12.65
CA SER A 119 -2.41 6.08 -12.58
C SER A 119 -1.96 6.63 -11.22
N ALA A 120 -1.62 5.76 -10.26
CA ALA A 120 -1.10 6.20 -8.97
C ALA A 120 0.36 6.66 -9.06
N ASP A 121 0.72 7.63 -8.22
CA ASP A 121 2.06 8.27 -8.24
C ASP A 121 3.17 7.35 -7.71
N TYR A 122 2.91 6.60 -6.65
CA TYR A 122 3.94 5.77 -6.00
C TYR A 122 4.56 4.69 -6.86
N PRO A 123 3.84 3.92 -7.70
CA PRO A 123 4.48 2.89 -8.52
C PRO A 123 5.62 3.43 -9.38
N ALA A 124 5.42 4.58 -10.02
CA ALA A 124 6.46 5.23 -10.83
C ALA A 124 7.64 5.71 -9.97
N ALA A 125 7.35 6.31 -8.82
CA ALA A 125 8.39 6.79 -7.89
C ALA A 125 9.22 5.65 -7.33
N LEU A 126 8.61 4.54 -6.94
CA LEU A 126 9.33 3.38 -6.40
C LEU A 126 10.27 2.76 -7.43
N VAL A 127 9.85 2.68 -8.69
CA VAL A 127 10.72 2.24 -9.79
C VAL A 127 11.85 3.24 -10.01
N GLY A 128 11.55 4.54 -10.09
CA GLY A 128 12.56 5.59 -10.30
C GLY A 128 13.59 5.71 -9.17
N LEU A 129 13.18 5.39 -7.93
CA LEU A 129 14.05 5.37 -6.75
C LEU A 129 14.73 4.02 -6.52
N ASN A 130 14.52 3.04 -7.40
CA ASN A 130 15.01 1.66 -7.23
C ASN A 130 14.65 1.06 -5.87
N ALA A 131 13.39 1.30 -5.43
CA ALA A 131 12.92 0.87 -4.13
C ALA A 131 12.67 -0.64 -4.09
N THR A 132 12.91 -1.24 -2.93
CA THR A 132 12.58 -2.65 -2.66
C THR A 132 11.29 -2.72 -1.84
N VAL A 133 10.34 -3.55 -2.26
CA VAL A 133 9.12 -3.84 -1.50
C VAL A 133 9.29 -5.18 -0.80
N THR A 134 9.25 -5.16 0.52
CA THR A 134 9.30 -6.38 1.34
C THR A 134 7.86 -6.79 1.69
N THR A 135 7.48 -8.01 1.32
CA THR A 135 6.17 -8.59 1.63
C THR A 135 6.28 -9.67 2.71
N CYS A 136 5.19 -9.93 3.42
CA CYS A 136 5.15 -10.96 4.48
C CYS A 136 5.33 -12.38 3.92
N LEU A 137 4.92 -12.60 2.67
CA LEU A 137 5.05 -13.89 1.99
C LEU A 137 6.31 -13.83 1.13
N LEU A 138 7.37 -14.49 1.59
CA LEU A 138 8.58 -14.75 0.79
C LEU A 138 8.33 -15.71 -0.41
N TYR A 139 7.11 -16.10 -0.63
CA TYR A 139 6.70 -16.82 -1.83
C TYR A 139 6.30 -15.84 -2.91
N THR A 140 7.27 -15.27 -3.56
CA THR A 140 7.09 -14.77 -4.90
C THR A 140 6.96 -15.99 -5.84
N SER A 141 5.78 -16.55 -5.91
CA SER A 141 5.39 -17.15 -7.19
C SER A 141 5.39 -15.97 -8.17
N PRO A 142 6.26 -15.97 -9.19
CA PRO A 142 6.30 -14.87 -10.13
C PRO A 142 4.90 -14.72 -10.71
N SER A 143 4.35 -13.52 -10.62
CA SER A 143 3.06 -13.19 -11.21
C SER A 143 3.08 -13.63 -12.67
N PRO A 144 1.97 -14.11 -13.24
CA PRO A 144 1.88 -14.36 -14.68
C PRO A 144 2.26 -13.14 -15.53
N ARG A 145 2.22 -11.94 -14.96
CA ARG A 145 2.73 -10.70 -15.58
C ARG A 145 4.26 -10.63 -15.57
N ASP A 146 4.91 -11.13 -14.53
CA ASP A 146 6.38 -11.16 -14.43
C ASP A 146 6.98 -12.23 -15.35
N GLN A 147 6.23 -13.28 -15.67
CA GLN A 147 6.63 -14.31 -16.64
C GLN A 147 6.52 -13.83 -18.10
N ARG A 148 5.81 -12.77 -18.37
CA ARG A 148 5.86 -12.08 -19.65
C ARG A 148 7.07 -11.14 -19.64
N GLY A 149 8.26 -11.72 -19.67
CA GLY A 149 9.44 -10.98 -20.04
C GLY A 149 9.11 -10.19 -21.30
N SER A 150 9.38 -8.89 -21.29
CA SER A 150 9.25 -8.00 -22.41
C SER A 150 10.05 -8.60 -23.56
N ARG A 151 9.41 -9.37 -24.41
CA ARG A 151 9.92 -9.69 -25.74
C ARG A 151 9.80 -8.42 -26.56
N MET A 152 10.83 -7.60 -26.50
CA MET A 152 11.01 -6.66 -27.61
C MET A 152 11.15 -7.48 -28.87
N PRO A 153 10.37 -7.20 -29.92
CA PRO A 153 10.62 -7.79 -31.23
C PRO A 153 12.05 -7.39 -31.62
N SER A 154 12.90 -8.38 -31.85
CA SER A 154 14.16 -8.12 -32.52
C SER A 154 13.81 -7.55 -33.90
N SER A 155 14.08 -6.26 -34.10
CA SER A 155 14.04 -5.67 -35.43
C SER A 155 15.12 -6.39 -36.27
N ALA A 156 14.68 -7.18 -37.22
CA ALA A 156 15.50 -7.59 -38.35
C ALA A 156 15.67 -6.39 -39.29
#